data_8a3de8b9e9fdb4777139d0f29af05e87
#
_entry.id   8a3de8b9e9fdb4777139d0f29af05e87
#
_cell.length_a   1.000
_cell.length_b   1.000
_cell.length_c   1.000
_cell.angle_alpha   90.00
_cell.angle_beta   90.00
_cell.angle_gamma   90.00
#
_symmetry.space_group_name_H-M   'P 1'
#
loop_
_entity.id
_entity.type
_entity.pdbx_description
1 polymer ?
#
loop_
_entity_poly.entity_id
_entity_poly.type
_entity_poly.pdbx_seq_one_letter_code
_entity_poly.pdbx_strand_id
1 'polypeptide(L)'
;MKRKSFVLFFIIFIGTLMPSDVKIGYIDSAKILSELQEVREVQIELEKKQREWENEMEVLLSRRDSLFQAYELQKVLMSSERRAEKEKEIQSMEQRVQQFNMEKFGPNGGEIYKIQNQLFAPVQAKIQAAIDKVGNAEGYDFILDAQSGGFVFAEDKFNLTHAVLEELRKSSIENQNN
;
A
#
# COMPACT_ATOMS: atom_id res chain seq x y z
N MET A 1 52.73 23.50 68.56
CA MET A 1 51.81 22.49 67.98
C MET A 1 50.88 23.21 66.96
N LYS A 2 51.13 23.06 65.65
CA LYS A 2 50.36 23.70 64.58
C LYS A 2 49.28 22.79 64.12
N ARG A 3 47.99 23.12 64.35
CA ARG A 3 46.83 22.42 63.81
C ARG A 3 46.62 22.78 62.33
N LYS A 4 46.86 21.86 61.40
CA LYS A 4 46.56 22.06 60.03
C LYS A 4 45.04 21.73 59.82
N SER A 5 44.28 22.80 59.49
CA SER A 5 42.85 22.68 59.10
C SER A 5 42.76 22.15 57.68
N PHE A 6 42.22 20.97 57.54
CA PHE A 6 41.97 20.33 56.24
C PHE A 6 40.55 20.71 55.82
N VAL A 7 40.43 21.69 54.92
CA VAL A 7 39.13 22.07 54.33
C VAL A 7 38.84 21.10 53.18
N LEU A 8 37.88 20.20 53.40
CA LEU A 8 37.40 19.28 52.39
C LEU A 8 36.44 20.04 51.48
N PHE A 9 36.91 20.35 50.25
CA PHE A 9 36.10 20.99 49.21
C PHE A 9 35.21 19.95 48.53
N PHE A 10 33.94 19.83 48.94
CA PHE A 10 32.94 18.94 48.37
C PHE A 10 32.36 19.63 47.13
N ILE A 11 32.89 19.31 45.95
CA ILE A 11 32.32 19.73 44.65
C ILE A 11 31.05 18.94 44.42
N ILE A 12 29.89 19.56 44.65
CA ILE A 12 28.59 19.04 44.27
C ILE A 12 28.48 19.19 42.75
N PHE A 13 28.70 18.08 42.02
CA PHE A 13 28.43 17.98 40.60
C PHE A 13 26.91 17.87 40.40
N ILE A 14 26.24 19.05 40.33
CA ILE A 14 24.83 19.12 39.94
C ILE A 14 24.77 18.81 38.42
N GLY A 15 24.60 17.55 38.12
CA GLY A 15 24.24 17.11 36.75
C GLY A 15 22.89 17.76 36.41
N THR A 16 22.92 18.80 35.57
CA THR A 16 21.71 19.34 34.97
C THR A 16 21.11 18.27 34.10
N LEU A 17 20.05 17.58 34.58
CA LEU A 17 19.11 16.84 33.75
C LEU A 17 18.47 17.87 32.82
N MET A 18 19.06 18.06 31.63
CA MET A 18 18.39 18.78 30.54
C MET A 18 17.19 17.95 30.16
N PRO A 19 15.94 18.44 30.29
CA PRO A 19 14.82 17.77 29.66
C PRO A 19 15.12 17.73 28.15
N SER A 20 15.21 16.57 27.58
CA SER A 20 15.28 16.46 26.12
C SER A 20 13.88 16.81 25.59
N ASP A 21 13.77 17.99 24.96
CA ASP A 21 12.53 18.34 24.27
C ASP A 21 12.29 17.35 23.16
N VAL A 22 11.16 16.65 23.23
CA VAL A 22 10.72 15.69 22.20
C VAL A 22 10.42 16.47 20.91
N LYS A 23 11.16 16.17 19.86
CA LYS A 23 10.97 16.81 18.56
C LYS A 23 10.02 16.01 17.69
N ILE A 24 8.85 16.58 17.40
CA ILE A 24 7.81 15.95 16.59
C ILE A 24 7.69 16.69 15.25
N GLY A 25 7.75 15.94 14.15
CA GLY A 25 7.46 16.41 12.81
C GLY A 25 6.23 15.74 12.23
N TYR A 26 5.82 16.16 11.03
CA TYR A 26 4.77 15.50 10.30
C TYR A 26 5.04 15.47 8.79
N ILE A 27 4.38 14.52 8.13
CA ILE A 27 4.35 14.39 6.66
C ILE A 27 2.91 14.36 6.17
N ASP A 28 2.71 14.69 4.91
CA ASP A 28 1.48 14.41 4.15
C ASP A 28 1.75 13.23 3.21
N SER A 29 1.37 12.03 3.63
CA SER A 29 1.57 10.81 2.84
C SER A 29 0.79 10.83 1.52
N ALA A 30 -0.39 11.44 1.48
CA ALA A 30 -1.18 11.57 0.25
C ALA A 30 -0.43 12.43 -0.79
N LYS A 31 0.19 13.52 -0.36
CA LYS A 31 1.02 14.35 -1.24
C LYS A 31 2.25 13.60 -1.71
N ILE A 32 2.95 12.89 -0.83
CA ILE A 32 4.11 12.07 -1.20
C ILE A 32 3.71 11.05 -2.28
N LEU A 33 2.64 10.27 -2.05
CA LEU A 33 2.15 9.26 -2.99
C LEU A 33 1.75 9.87 -4.33
N SER A 34 1.12 11.04 -4.35
CA SER A 34 0.68 11.70 -5.58
C SER A 34 1.83 12.20 -6.47
N GLU A 35 2.99 12.52 -5.87
CA GLU A 35 4.15 13.02 -6.61
C GLU A 35 5.10 11.91 -7.09
N LEU A 36 4.99 10.69 -6.56
CA LEU A 36 5.87 9.58 -6.93
C LEU A 36 5.49 8.96 -8.27
N GLN A 37 6.49 8.82 -9.15
CA GLN A 37 6.31 8.17 -10.44
C GLN A 37 6.03 6.67 -10.27
N GLU A 38 6.68 6.03 -9.34
CA GLU A 38 6.50 4.59 -9.03
C GLU A 38 5.05 4.27 -8.65
N VAL A 39 4.35 5.17 -7.98
CA VAL A 39 2.91 5.01 -7.67
C VAL A 39 2.08 5.00 -8.95
N ARG A 40 2.39 5.88 -9.91
CA ARG A 40 1.72 5.90 -11.22
C ARG A 40 2.00 4.63 -12.02
N GLU A 41 3.21 4.11 -11.97
CA GLU A 41 3.59 2.86 -12.63
C GLU A 41 2.83 1.66 -12.04
N VAL A 42 2.71 1.61 -10.71
CA VAL A 42 1.88 0.61 -10.02
C VAL A 42 0.42 0.70 -10.45
N GLN A 43 -0.15 1.90 -10.54
CA GLN A 43 -1.52 2.11 -10.99
C GLN A 43 -1.73 1.62 -12.43
N ILE A 44 -0.81 1.94 -13.34
CA ILE A 44 -0.87 1.49 -14.74
C ILE A 44 -0.83 -0.05 -14.82
N GLU A 45 0.03 -0.70 -14.05
CA GLU A 45 0.13 -2.17 -14.08
C GLU A 45 -1.13 -2.83 -13.48
N LEU A 46 -1.70 -2.26 -12.42
CA LEU A 46 -2.98 -2.73 -11.86
C LEU A 46 -4.12 -2.58 -12.86
N GLU A 47 -4.25 -1.43 -13.52
CA GLU A 47 -5.26 -1.20 -14.55
C GLU A 47 -5.10 -2.16 -15.74
N LYS A 48 -3.86 -2.47 -16.13
CA LYS A 48 -3.60 -3.45 -17.17
C LYS A 48 -4.07 -4.83 -16.77
N LYS A 49 -3.75 -5.27 -15.54
CA LYS A 49 -4.23 -6.55 -15.00
C LYS A 49 -5.74 -6.62 -14.91
N GLN A 50 -6.36 -5.56 -14.45
CA GLN A 50 -7.82 -5.46 -14.37
C GLN A 50 -8.45 -5.63 -15.77
N ARG A 51 -7.96 -4.91 -16.78
CA ARG A 51 -8.45 -5.04 -18.17
C ARG A 51 -8.23 -6.44 -18.76
N GLU A 52 -7.09 -7.08 -18.47
CA GLU A 52 -6.84 -8.47 -18.89
C GLU A 52 -7.94 -9.41 -18.34
N TRP A 53 -8.26 -9.30 -17.06
CA TRP A 53 -9.27 -10.15 -16.43
C TRP A 53 -10.71 -9.77 -16.80
N GLU A 54 -11.00 -8.50 -17.03
CA GLU A 54 -12.29 -8.06 -17.58
C GLU A 54 -12.54 -8.69 -18.96
N ASN A 55 -11.54 -8.73 -19.84
CA ASN A 55 -11.62 -9.39 -21.13
C ASN A 55 -11.81 -10.91 -20.99
N GLU A 56 -11.08 -11.57 -20.08
CA GLU A 56 -11.28 -13.00 -19.81
C GLU A 56 -12.69 -13.29 -19.29
N MET A 57 -13.20 -12.45 -18.40
CA MET A 57 -14.56 -12.54 -17.87
C MET A 57 -15.59 -12.41 -19.00
N GLU A 58 -15.42 -11.45 -19.91
CA GLU A 58 -16.30 -11.25 -21.07
C GLU A 58 -16.34 -12.50 -21.95
N VAL A 59 -15.21 -13.16 -22.19
CA VAL A 59 -15.15 -14.42 -22.95
C VAL A 59 -15.93 -15.53 -22.22
N LEU A 60 -15.79 -15.66 -20.90
CA LEU A 60 -16.53 -16.65 -20.10
C LEU A 60 -18.04 -16.39 -20.15
N LEU A 61 -18.44 -15.13 -19.99
CA LEU A 61 -19.85 -14.70 -20.06
C LEU A 61 -20.45 -14.98 -21.44
N SER A 62 -19.74 -14.61 -22.51
CA SER A 62 -20.17 -14.86 -23.90
C SER A 62 -20.34 -16.34 -24.17
N ARG A 63 -19.45 -17.20 -23.65
CA ARG A 63 -19.57 -18.66 -23.79
C ARG A 63 -20.77 -19.22 -23.03
N ARG A 64 -21.02 -18.74 -21.79
CA ARG A 64 -22.21 -19.11 -21.01
C ARG A 64 -23.48 -18.75 -21.78
N ASP A 65 -23.55 -17.53 -22.28
CA ASP A 65 -24.73 -17.03 -23.00
C ASP A 65 -24.98 -17.82 -24.31
N SER A 66 -23.90 -18.16 -25.03
CA SER A 66 -24.00 -18.99 -26.23
C SER A 66 -24.51 -20.41 -25.91
N LEU A 67 -24.05 -21.02 -24.82
CA LEU A 67 -24.55 -22.33 -24.37
C LEU A 67 -26.02 -22.24 -23.98
N PHE A 68 -26.42 -21.21 -23.25
CA PHE A 68 -27.79 -21.00 -22.85
C PHE A 68 -28.73 -20.77 -24.06
N GLN A 69 -28.34 -19.92 -24.99
CA GLN A 69 -29.11 -19.68 -26.21
C GLN A 69 -29.27 -20.94 -27.06
N ALA A 70 -28.19 -21.69 -27.26
CA ALA A 70 -28.24 -22.95 -28.00
C ALA A 70 -29.18 -23.98 -27.33
N TYR A 71 -29.15 -24.05 -25.99
CA TYR A 71 -30.08 -24.90 -25.23
C TYR A 71 -31.52 -24.43 -25.39
N GLU A 72 -31.85 -23.18 -25.25
CA GLU A 72 -33.21 -22.63 -25.39
C GLU A 72 -33.81 -22.91 -26.76
N LEU A 73 -33.02 -22.81 -27.83
CA LEU A 73 -33.48 -23.08 -29.20
C LEU A 73 -33.78 -24.57 -29.45
N GLN A 74 -33.12 -25.47 -28.76
CA GLN A 74 -33.17 -26.92 -29.05
C GLN A 74 -33.89 -27.74 -27.97
N LYS A 75 -34.12 -27.19 -26.74
CA LYS A 75 -34.64 -27.96 -25.60
C LYS A 75 -35.94 -28.71 -25.86
N VAL A 76 -36.82 -28.19 -26.72
CA VAL A 76 -38.11 -28.83 -27.06
C VAL A 76 -37.92 -30.15 -27.86
N LEU A 77 -36.81 -30.24 -28.59
CA LEU A 77 -36.49 -31.41 -29.44
C LEU A 77 -35.56 -32.42 -28.74
N MET A 78 -35.07 -32.10 -27.53
CA MET A 78 -34.14 -32.94 -26.80
C MET A 78 -34.85 -33.98 -25.93
N SER A 79 -34.24 -35.17 -25.78
CA SER A 79 -34.63 -36.12 -24.74
C SER A 79 -34.39 -35.57 -23.34
N SER A 80 -35.02 -36.19 -22.32
CA SER A 80 -34.82 -35.80 -20.91
C SER A 80 -33.35 -35.85 -20.46
N GLU A 81 -32.66 -36.92 -20.90
CA GLU A 81 -31.24 -37.14 -20.56
C GLU A 81 -30.37 -36.05 -21.19
N ARG A 82 -30.62 -35.69 -22.45
CA ARG A 82 -29.85 -34.66 -23.15
C ARG A 82 -30.11 -33.27 -22.61
N ARG A 83 -31.32 -32.99 -22.15
CA ARG A 83 -31.63 -31.74 -21.45
C ARG A 83 -30.85 -31.63 -20.16
N ALA A 84 -30.90 -32.67 -19.33
CA ALA A 84 -30.17 -32.70 -18.06
C ALA A 84 -28.65 -32.53 -18.25
N GLU A 85 -28.07 -33.12 -19.29
CA GLU A 85 -26.66 -32.96 -19.65
C GLU A 85 -26.33 -31.49 -20.00
N LYS A 86 -27.16 -30.85 -20.83
CA LYS A 86 -26.98 -29.45 -21.23
C LYS A 86 -27.19 -28.47 -20.08
N GLU A 87 -28.18 -28.70 -19.24
CA GLU A 87 -28.39 -27.90 -18.01
C GLU A 87 -27.19 -27.96 -17.06
N LYS A 88 -26.61 -29.17 -16.91
CA LYS A 88 -25.39 -29.35 -16.11
C LYS A 88 -24.18 -28.62 -16.73
N GLU A 89 -24.04 -28.61 -18.05
CA GLU A 89 -22.99 -27.89 -18.76
C GLU A 89 -23.11 -26.38 -18.52
N ILE A 90 -24.33 -25.81 -18.62
CA ILE A 90 -24.61 -24.42 -18.36
C ILE A 90 -24.30 -24.06 -16.89
N GLN A 91 -24.80 -24.87 -15.95
CA GLN A 91 -24.54 -24.67 -14.52
C GLN A 91 -23.03 -24.68 -14.20
N SER A 92 -22.28 -25.60 -14.82
CA SER A 92 -20.82 -25.65 -14.66
C SER A 92 -20.15 -24.39 -15.18
N MET A 93 -20.65 -23.82 -16.30
CA MET A 93 -20.11 -22.56 -16.81
C MET A 93 -20.46 -21.37 -15.93
N GLU A 94 -21.67 -21.33 -15.37
CA GLU A 94 -22.05 -20.29 -14.39
C GLU A 94 -21.18 -20.35 -13.13
N GLN A 95 -20.92 -21.54 -12.61
CA GLN A 95 -20.01 -21.72 -11.48
C GLN A 95 -18.60 -21.23 -11.81
N ARG A 96 -18.12 -21.51 -13.04
CA ARG A 96 -16.80 -21.02 -13.49
C ARG A 96 -16.72 -19.50 -13.55
N VAL A 97 -17.78 -18.83 -14.05
CA VAL A 97 -17.87 -17.36 -14.05
C VAL A 97 -17.82 -16.80 -12.64
N GLN A 98 -18.62 -17.37 -11.73
CA GLN A 98 -18.65 -16.96 -10.34
C GLN A 98 -17.30 -17.18 -9.65
N GLN A 99 -16.70 -18.34 -9.86
CA GLN A 99 -15.38 -18.66 -9.30
C GLN A 99 -14.32 -17.69 -9.80
N PHE A 100 -14.27 -17.43 -11.12
CA PHE A 100 -13.33 -16.48 -11.70
C PHE A 100 -13.48 -15.08 -11.07
N ASN A 101 -14.73 -14.61 -10.94
CA ASN A 101 -15.01 -13.31 -10.31
C ASN A 101 -14.49 -13.25 -8.86
N MET A 102 -14.78 -14.30 -8.08
CA MET A 102 -14.32 -14.36 -6.69
C MET A 102 -12.80 -14.47 -6.55
N GLU A 103 -12.16 -15.25 -7.42
CA GLU A 103 -10.70 -15.39 -7.42
C GLU A 103 -9.98 -14.10 -7.81
N LYS A 104 -10.49 -13.40 -8.84
CA LYS A 104 -9.84 -12.19 -9.35
C LYS A 104 -10.20 -10.92 -8.56
N PHE A 105 -11.49 -10.75 -8.25
CA PHE A 105 -12.02 -9.49 -7.70
C PHE A 105 -12.69 -9.62 -6.33
N GLY A 106 -12.70 -10.82 -5.74
CA GLY A 106 -13.39 -11.09 -4.48
C GLY A 106 -12.95 -10.17 -3.35
N PRO A 107 -13.89 -9.65 -2.52
CA PRO A 107 -13.61 -8.64 -1.50
C PRO A 107 -12.67 -9.11 -0.37
N ASN A 108 -12.56 -10.42 -0.16
CA ASN A 108 -11.76 -11.01 0.91
C ASN A 108 -10.43 -11.60 0.40
N GLY A 109 -9.73 -10.90 -0.47
CA GLY A 109 -8.40 -11.30 -0.92
C GLY A 109 -8.36 -11.84 -2.34
N GLY A 110 -9.19 -11.34 -3.24
CA GLY A 110 -9.05 -11.56 -4.67
C GLY A 110 -7.64 -11.22 -5.17
N GLU A 111 -7.26 -11.82 -6.28
CA GLU A 111 -5.89 -11.72 -6.80
C GLU A 111 -5.46 -10.26 -7.04
N ILE A 112 -6.42 -9.36 -7.37
CA ILE A 112 -6.16 -7.93 -7.54
C ILE A 112 -5.53 -7.29 -6.30
N TYR A 113 -6.03 -7.62 -5.10
CA TYR A 113 -5.49 -7.09 -3.84
C TYR A 113 -4.10 -7.65 -3.51
N LYS A 114 -3.84 -8.90 -3.88
CA LYS A 114 -2.51 -9.52 -3.69
C LYS A 114 -1.48 -8.83 -4.57
N ILE A 115 -1.82 -8.62 -5.85
CA ILE A 115 -0.95 -7.92 -6.81
C ILE A 115 -0.74 -6.47 -6.35
N GLN A 116 -1.80 -5.78 -5.94
CA GLN A 116 -1.69 -4.42 -5.42
C GLN A 116 -0.68 -4.35 -4.25
N ASN A 117 -0.82 -5.22 -3.27
CA ASN A 117 0.09 -5.26 -2.13
C ASN A 117 1.54 -5.58 -2.54
N GLN A 118 1.72 -6.53 -3.47
CA GLN A 118 3.05 -6.88 -3.98
C GLN A 118 3.73 -5.73 -4.73
N LEU A 119 2.99 -5.02 -5.57
CA LEU A 119 3.51 -3.88 -6.31
C LEU A 119 3.75 -2.65 -5.42
N PHE A 120 2.90 -2.46 -4.39
CA PHE A 120 3.01 -1.33 -3.48
C PHE A 120 4.08 -1.51 -2.40
N ALA A 121 4.38 -2.75 -2.00
CA ALA A 121 5.33 -3.04 -0.92
C ALA A 121 6.73 -2.39 -1.13
N PRO A 122 7.37 -2.46 -2.31
CA PRO A 122 8.66 -1.80 -2.53
C PRO A 122 8.56 -0.27 -2.48
N VAL A 123 7.44 0.32 -2.93
CA VAL A 123 7.20 1.77 -2.86
C VAL A 123 7.07 2.22 -1.40
N GLN A 124 6.31 1.48 -0.60
CA GLN A 124 6.18 1.75 0.84
C GLN A 124 7.52 1.66 1.56
N ALA A 125 8.31 0.62 1.27
CA ALA A 125 9.63 0.45 1.86
C ALA A 125 10.57 1.62 1.51
N LYS A 126 10.52 2.11 0.26
CA LYS A 126 11.29 3.26 -0.20
C LYS A 126 10.88 4.55 0.51
N ILE A 127 9.57 4.79 0.66
CA ILE A 127 9.04 5.95 1.39
C ILE A 127 9.49 5.89 2.85
N GLN A 128 9.33 4.73 3.51
CA GLN A 128 9.74 4.56 4.90
C GLN A 128 11.23 4.83 5.09
N ALA A 129 12.09 4.30 4.21
CA ALA A 129 13.53 4.54 4.28
C ALA A 129 13.88 6.04 4.13
N ALA A 130 13.16 6.79 3.30
CA ALA A 130 13.35 8.22 3.16
C ALA A 130 12.89 8.98 4.40
N ILE A 131 11.76 8.59 5.01
CA ILE A 131 11.26 9.17 6.27
C ILE A 131 12.28 8.93 7.39
N ASP A 132 12.78 7.70 7.54
CA ASP A 132 13.78 7.33 8.55
C ASP A 132 15.07 8.14 8.38
N LYS A 133 15.53 8.30 7.13
CA LYS A 133 16.73 9.07 6.84
C LYS A 133 16.58 10.55 7.19
N VAL A 134 15.45 11.17 6.81
CA VAL A 134 15.16 12.57 7.15
C VAL A 134 14.98 12.74 8.66
N GLY A 135 14.22 11.87 9.31
CA GLY A 135 13.99 11.91 10.76
C GLY A 135 15.29 11.83 11.55
N ASN A 136 16.15 10.86 11.20
CA ASN A 136 17.44 10.70 11.86
C ASN A 136 18.39 11.87 11.60
N ALA A 137 18.47 12.36 10.35
CA ALA A 137 19.38 13.45 9.98
C ALA A 137 19.02 14.76 10.67
N GLU A 138 17.74 15.02 10.88
CA GLU A 138 17.24 16.24 11.50
C GLU A 138 16.93 16.09 13.00
N GLY A 139 17.12 14.90 13.57
CA GLY A 139 16.95 14.61 15.00
C GLY A 139 15.49 14.70 15.47
N TYR A 140 14.55 14.17 14.68
CA TYR A 140 13.16 14.01 15.10
C TYR A 140 12.99 12.71 15.89
N ASP A 141 12.25 12.79 17.01
CA ASP A 141 11.89 11.61 17.82
C ASP A 141 10.65 10.90 17.26
N PHE A 142 9.71 11.69 16.67
CA PHE A 142 8.49 11.18 16.04
C PHE A 142 8.18 11.93 14.76
N ILE A 143 7.70 11.21 13.76
CA ILE A 143 7.10 11.78 12.54
C ILE A 143 5.70 11.20 12.39
N LEU A 144 4.71 12.08 12.38
CA LEU A 144 3.29 11.72 12.26
C LEU A 144 2.81 11.88 10.81
N ASP A 145 1.86 11.07 10.39
CA ASP A 145 1.20 11.26 9.10
C ASP A 145 -0.06 12.11 9.27
N ALA A 146 -0.16 13.23 8.55
CA ALA A 146 -1.32 14.10 8.55
C ALA A 146 -2.61 13.39 8.11
N GLN A 147 -2.50 12.35 7.26
CA GLN A 147 -3.65 11.57 6.78
C GLN A 147 -4.20 10.62 7.85
N SER A 148 -3.44 10.29 8.87
CA SER A 148 -3.91 9.43 9.98
C SER A 148 -4.87 10.11 10.96
N GLY A 149 -5.10 11.43 10.81
CA GLY A 149 -6.08 12.18 11.61
C GLY A 149 -5.65 12.45 13.06
N GLY A 150 -4.36 12.35 13.35
CA GLY A 150 -3.85 12.47 14.72
C GLY A 150 -3.74 13.90 15.26
N PHE A 151 -3.80 14.95 14.41
CA PHE A 151 -3.72 16.34 14.82
C PHE A 151 -4.59 17.25 13.94
N VAL A 152 -5.01 18.38 14.50
CA VAL A 152 -5.88 19.37 13.82
C VAL A 152 -5.15 20.70 13.55
N PHE A 153 -3.95 20.86 14.10
CA PHE A 153 -3.09 22.01 13.89
C PHE A 153 -1.62 21.60 14.01
N ALA A 154 -0.79 22.07 13.09
CA ALA A 154 0.65 22.03 13.18
C ALA A 154 1.23 23.22 12.40
N GLU A 155 2.35 23.77 12.86
CA GLU A 155 3.07 24.82 12.15
C GLU A 155 3.85 24.21 10.97
N ASP A 156 3.93 24.94 9.84
CA ASP A 156 4.62 24.50 8.62
C ASP A 156 6.10 24.16 8.83
N LYS A 157 6.75 24.76 9.82
CA LYS A 157 8.16 24.48 10.15
C LYS A 157 8.42 23.03 10.58
N PHE A 158 7.36 22.29 10.99
CA PHE A 158 7.42 20.86 11.33
C PHE A 158 7.02 19.94 10.20
N ASN A 159 6.70 20.50 9.02
CA ASN A 159 6.31 19.74 7.84
C ASN A 159 7.53 19.21 7.09
N LEU A 160 7.74 17.91 7.14
CA LEU A 160 8.86 17.21 6.51
C LEU A 160 8.53 16.66 5.12
N THR A 161 7.31 16.87 4.60
CA THR A 161 6.87 16.32 3.32
C THR A 161 7.84 16.64 2.19
N HIS A 162 8.29 17.89 2.10
CA HIS A 162 9.22 18.31 1.05
C HIS A 162 10.61 17.67 1.21
N ALA A 163 11.13 17.61 2.46
CA ALA A 163 12.41 16.97 2.74
C ALA A 163 12.41 15.47 2.36
N VAL A 164 11.31 14.77 2.68
CA VAL A 164 11.11 13.36 2.31
C VAL A 164 11.04 13.21 0.78
N LEU A 165 10.31 14.09 0.07
CA LEU A 165 10.25 14.06 -1.39
C LEU A 165 11.61 14.30 -2.04
N GLU A 166 12.42 15.22 -1.51
CA GLU A 166 13.78 15.44 -2.00
C GLU A 166 14.68 14.22 -1.78
N GLU A 167 14.57 13.57 -0.62
CA GLU A 167 15.32 12.36 -0.32
C GLU A 167 14.93 11.20 -1.26
N LEU A 168 13.64 11.04 -1.54
CA LEU A 168 13.14 10.08 -2.52
C LEU A 168 13.68 10.32 -3.93
N ARG A 169 13.77 11.60 -4.36
CA ARG A 169 14.36 11.96 -5.66
C ARG A 169 15.85 11.63 -5.72
N LYS A 170 16.62 11.94 -4.67
CA LYS A 170 18.05 11.61 -4.59
C LYS A 170 18.30 10.10 -4.69
N SER A 171 17.55 9.32 -3.91
CA SER A 171 17.68 7.86 -3.92
C SER A 171 17.29 7.23 -5.27
N SER A 172 16.37 7.84 -6.02
CA SER A 172 16.01 7.39 -7.36
C SER A 172 17.13 7.62 -8.38
N ILE A 173 17.84 8.74 -8.29
CA ILE A 173 18.98 9.06 -9.18
C ILE A 173 20.18 8.14 -8.88
N GLU A 174 20.46 7.88 -7.62
CA GLU A 174 21.54 6.97 -7.20
C GLU A 174 21.33 5.54 -7.72
N ASN A 175 20.08 5.05 -7.67
CA ASN A 175 19.74 3.71 -8.17
C ASN A 175 19.77 3.60 -9.71
N GLN A 176 19.66 4.69 -10.45
CA GLN A 176 19.77 4.68 -11.91
C GLN A 176 21.22 4.71 -12.40
N ASN A 177 22.17 5.11 -11.55
CA ASN A 177 23.58 5.25 -11.89
C ASN A 177 24.44 4.04 -11.47
N ASN A 178 23.84 3.02 -10.84
CA ASN A 178 24.46 1.75 -10.46
C ASN A 178 23.93 0.58 -11.29
#